data_d3b296c941f29412fdb638effb7c4dc0
#
_entry.id   d3b296c941f29412fdb638effb7c4dc0
#
_cell.length_a   1.000
_cell.length_b   1.000
_cell.length_c   1.000
_cell.angle_alpha   90.00
_cell.angle_beta   90.00
_cell.angle_gamma   90.00
#
_symmetry.space_group_name_H-M   'P 1'
#
loop_
_entity.id
_entity.type
_entity.pdbx_description
1 polymer ?
#
loop_
_entity_poly.entity_id
_entity_poly.type
_entity_poly.pdbx_seq_one_letter_code
_entity_poly.pdbx_strand_id
1 'polypeptide(L)' 'MSWELKMAKAIKILNSNAVWKSEGTSWDDVVIEWLEETTPISKEDIKAEMDKL' A
#
# COMPACT_ATOMS: atom_id res chain seq x y z
N MET A 1 -7.36 7.13 -12.00
CA MET A 1 -7.18 5.91 -11.18
C MET A 1 -7.43 6.25 -9.72
N SER A 2 -8.16 5.41 -9.00
CA SER A 2 -8.44 5.68 -7.60
C SER A 2 -7.17 5.51 -6.76
N TRP A 3 -7.13 6.16 -5.60
CA TRP A 3 -5.98 6.04 -4.71
C TRP A 3 -5.79 4.59 -4.24
N GLU A 4 -6.87 3.85 -4.11
CA GLU A 4 -6.82 2.44 -3.69
C GLU A 4 -6.08 1.57 -4.70
N LEU A 5 -6.34 1.77 -5.98
CA LEU A 5 -5.64 1.05 -7.03
C LEU A 5 -4.17 1.44 -7.09
N LYS A 6 -3.86 2.72 -6.94
CA LYS A 6 -2.47 3.18 -6.90
C LYS A 6 -1.73 2.59 -5.71
N MET A 7 -2.38 2.55 -4.56
CA MET A 7 -1.80 1.95 -3.36
C MET A 7 -1.50 0.46 -3.58
N ALA A 8 -2.46 -0.28 -4.12
CA ALA A 8 -2.28 -1.70 -4.37
C ALA A 8 -1.14 -1.95 -5.36
N LYS A 9 -1.07 -1.17 -6.41
CA LYS A 9 0.01 -1.30 -7.40
C LYS A 9 1.37 -0.95 -6.79
N ALA A 10 1.42 0.10 -5.99
CA ALA A 10 2.65 0.51 -5.33
C ALA A 10 3.18 -0.57 -4.40
N ILE A 11 2.30 -1.16 -3.59
CA ILE A 11 2.69 -2.24 -2.69
C ILE A 11 3.23 -3.42 -3.48
N LYS A 12 2.57 -3.77 -4.58
CA LYS A 12 3.01 -4.88 -5.41
C LYS A 12 4.38 -4.62 -6.05
N ILE A 13 4.66 -3.39 -6.42
CA ILE A 13 5.97 -3.00 -6.95
C ILE A 13 7.05 -3.17 -5.88
N LEU A 14 6.75 -2.74 -4.66
CA LEU A 14 7.71 -2.80 -3.56
C LEU A 14 7.91 -4.22 -3.03
N ASN A 15 6.86 -5.03 -3.03
CA ASN A 15 6.93 -6.43 -2.61
C ASN A 15 5.81 -7.22 -3.29
N SER A 16 6.14 -7.93 -4.36
CA SER A 16 5.16 -8.68 -5.13
C SER A 16 4.49 -9.82 -4.34
N ASN A 17 5.10 -10.23 -3.24
CA ASN A 17 4.57 -11.30 -2.40
C ASN A 17 3.82 -10.78 -1.17
N ALA A 18 3.65 -9.48 -1.05
CA ALA A 18 2.99 -8.90 0.12
C ALA A 18 1.54 -9.38 0.24
N VAL A 19 1.18 -9.77 1.45
CA VAL A 19 -0.21 -10.09 1.79
C VAL A 19 -0.65 -9.06 2.81
N TRP A 20 -1.76 -8.38 2.52
CA TRP A 20 -2.19 -7.25 3.35
C TRP A 20 -3.67 -6.97 3.15
N LYS A 21 -4.22 -6.23 4.08
CA LYS A 21 -5.55 -5.65 3.93
C LYS A 21 -5.52 -4.22 4.42
N SER A 22 -6.47 -3.43 4.00
CA SER A 22 -6.52 -2.03 4.38
C SER A 22 -7.94 -1.60 4.72
N GLU A 23 -8.03 -0.54 5.52
CA GLU A 23 -9.30 0.03 5.93
C GLU A 23 -9.13 1.53 6.04
N GLY A 24 -10.07 2.28 5.48
CA GLY A 24 -10.03 3.74 5.50
C GLY A 24 -10.75 4.30 4.29
N THR A 25 -11.03 5.60 4.33
CA THR A 25 -11.77 6.29 3.28
C THR A 25 -10.88 7.11 2.35
N SER A 26 -9.64 7.38 2.78
CA SER A 26 -8.69 8.13 1.96
C SER A 26 -7.29 7.68 2.31
N TRP A 27 -6.33 8.10 1.50
CA TRP A 27 -4.92 7.80 1.76
C TRP A 27 -4.47 8.33 3.13
N ASP A 28 -4.99 9.47 3.55
CA ASP A 28 -4.58 10.09 4.82
C ASP A 28 -5.01 9.30 6.04
N ASP A 29 -6.14 8.58 5.96
CA ASP A 29 -6.65 7.84 7.11
C ASP A 29 -6.55 6.32 6.96
N VAL A 30 -6.05 5.82 5.83
CA VAL A 30 -5.97 4.39 5.61
C VAL A 30 -4.99 3.72 6.58
N VAL A 31 -5.42 2.58 7.11
CA VAL A 31 -4.58 1.72 7.95
C VAL A 31 -4.36 0.43 7.18
N ILE A 32 -3.12 0.01 7.06
CA ILE A 32 -2.77 -1.21 6.35
C ILE A 32 -2.36 -2.26 7.38
N GLU A 33 -3.00 -3.42 7.31
CA GLU A 33 -2.64 -4.55 8.15
C GLU A 33 -1.84 -5.54 7.31
N TRP A 34 -0.60 -5.79 7.73
CA TRP A 34 0.29 -6.71 7.02
C TRP A 34 0.09 -8.11 7.54
N LEU A 35 -0.11 -9.07 6.64
CA LEU A 35 -0.48 -10.44 6.96
C LEU A 35 0.59 -11.42 6.49
N GLU A 36 0.51 -12.65 7.01
CA GLU A 36 1.36 -13.76 6.60
C GLU A 36 2.85 -13.43 6.61
N GLU A 37 3.27 -12.82 7.71
CA GLU A 37 4.68 -12.47 7.94
C GLU A 37 5.23 -11.46 6.93
N THR A 38 4.36 -10.74 6.23
CA THR A 38 4.79 -9.67 5.34
C THR A 38 5.46 -8.57 6.16
N THR A 39 6.67 -8.20 5.79
CA THR A 39 7.35 -7.09 6.42
C THR A 39 6.60 -5.80 6.13
N PRO A 40 6.20 -5.03 7.17
CA PRO A 40 5.50 -3.77 6.93
C PRO A 40 6.30 -2.82 6.06
N ILE A 41 5.60 -2.18 5.12
CA ILE A 41 6.19 -1.17 4.25
C ILE A 41 5.70 0.19 4.73
N SER A 42 6.58 1.15 4.84
CA SER A 42 6.19 2.48 5.32
C SER A 42 5.24 3.15 4.34
N LYS A 43 4.31 3.94 4.85
CA LYS A 43 3.41 4.72 3.99
C LYS A 43 4.20 5.70 3.12
N GLU A 44 5.32 6.18 3.62
CA GLU A 44 6.19 7.07 2.88
C GLU A 44 6.72 6.41 1.60
N ASP A 45 7.18 5.16 1.71
CA ASP A 45 7.66 4.40 0.55
C ASP A 45 6.54 4.09 -0.42
N ILE A 46 5.37 3.73 0.10
CA ILE A 46 4.19 3.45 -0.73
C ILE A 46 3.79 4.70 -1.49
N LYS A 47 3.74 5.85 -0.82
CA LYS A 47 3.37 7.11 -1.44
C LYS A 47 4.32 7.49 -2.56
N ALA A 48 5.61 7.28 -2.35
CA ALA A 48 6.62 7.57 -3.36
C ALA A 48 6.37 6.76 -4.65
N GLU A 49 5.99 5.49 -4.51
CA GLU A 49 5.65 4.68 -5.67
C GLU A 49 4.32 5.09 -6.30
N MET A 50 3.33 5.45 -5.47
CA MET A 50 2.05 5.92 -5.99
C MET A 50 2.22 7.17 -6.84
N ASP A 51 3.12 8.05 -6.45
CA ASP A 51 3.35 9.30 -7.18
C ASP A 51 3.99 9.08 -8.54
N LYS A 52 4.53 7.91 -8.80
CA LYS A 52 5.10 7.55 -10.10
C LYS A 52 4.07 6.99 -11.08
N LEU A 53 2.87 6.70 -10.60
CA LEU A 53 1.83 6.05 -11.40
C LEU A 53 0.92 7.04 -12.13
#